data_aabd548824431d32f649779bde012210
#
_entry.id   aabd548824431d32f649779bde012210
#
_cell.length_a   1.000
_cell.length_b   1.000
_cell.length_c   1.000
_cell.angle_alpha   90.00
_cell.angle_beta   90.00
_cell.angle_gamma   90.00
#
_symmetry.space_group_name_H-M   'P 1'
#
loop_
_entity.id
_entity.type
_entity.pdbx_description
1 polymer ?
#
loop_
_entity_poly.entity_id
_entity_poly.type
_entity_poly.pdbx_seq_one_letter_code
_entity_poly.pdbx_strand_id
1 'polypeptide(L)'
;EPKYKMILVDGYKTDELIKNISLIDPAKKFIPGETLIFLDELQEFPEISTALKFFKIDGRFDVICSGSMLGINYRKIESNSVGYKKDYEMYSLDFEEFLLANSFCEIALNYLKECFINKKSPELSIHNKVLNLFKMYLIVGGMPEAIKIFVESKNIFRVKEAQQNIQNYYGADASKYDKEHKLKIKRIYDMVPSNIENKVKRIQYKKIENIDDVRYTKYIDEFDYLISSGIVLDTKAITEPKFPLIQSSSKNLIKLYMNDVGIFTNVLYQTNINAV
;
A
#
# COMPACT_ATOMS: atom_id res chain seq x y z
N GLU A 1 -5.37 1.80 20.74
CA GLU A 1 -5.08 2.61 21.94
C GLU A 1 -4.59 1.72 23.08
N PRO A 2 -3.61 2.16 23.91
CA PRO A 2 -3.03 1.34 24.99
C PRO A 2 -4.05 0.76 25.97
N LYS A 3 -5.14 1.48 26.24
CA LYS A 3 -6.22 1.04 27.15
C LYS A 3 -6.89 -0.27 26.70
N TYR A 4 -6.92 -0.55 25.38
CA TYR A 4 -7.54 -1.77 24.86
C TYR A 4 -6.64 -3.00 24.89
N LYS A 5 -5.36 -2.91 25.28
CA LYS A 5 -4.50 -4.10 25.42
C LYS A 5 -4.98 -5.06 26.50
N MET A 6 -5.78 -4.57 27.44
CA MET A 6 -6.36 -5.40 28.52
C MET A 6 -7.60 -6.21 28.13
N ILE A 7 -8.12 -6.04 26.91
CA ILE A 7 -9.36 -6.74 26.50
C ILE A 7 -9.18 -8.25 26.38
N LEU A 8 -7.94 -8.74 26.23
CA LEU A 8 -7.62 -10.16 26.13
C LEU A 8 -7.34 -10.84 27.47
N VAL A 9 -7.47 -10.15 28.61
CA VAL A 9 -7.15 -10.69 29.95
C VAL A 9 -7.96 -11.94 30.29
N ASP A 10 -9.23 -11.99 29.90
CA ASP A 10 -10.13 -13.12 30.14
C ASP A 10 -10.13 -14.15 29.00
N GLY A 11 -9.31 -13.94 27.95
CA GLY A 11 -9.20 -14.82 26.78
C GLY A 11 -9.70 -14.22 25.48
N TYR A 12 -9.98 -15.09 24.49
CA TYR A 12 -10.28 -14.68 23.11
C TYR A 12 -11.74 -14.84 22.71
N LYS A 13 -12.62 -15.34 23.60
CA LYS A 13 -14.03 -15.54 23.27
C LYS A 13 -14.75 -14.22 23.09
N THR A 14 -15.68 -14.16 22.13
CA THR A 14 -16.41 -12.96 21.77
C THR A 14 -17.09 -12.30 22.97
N ASP A 15 -17.76 -13.06 23.84
CA ASP A 15 -18.45 -12.52 25.01
C ASP A 15 -17.48 -11.85 26.00
N GLU A 16 -16.30 -12.45 26.22
CA GLU A 16 -15.27 -11.92 27.11
C GLU A 16 -14.72 -10.59 26.55
N LEU A 17 -14.45 -10.56 25.23
CA LEU A 17 -13.96 -9.36 24.55
C LEU A 17 -14.99 -8.23 24.59
N ILE A 18 -16.26 -8.51 24.26
CA ILE A 18 -17.32 -7.52 24.28
C ILE A 18 -17.54 -6.97 25.69
N LYS A 19 -17.55 -7.85 26.71
CA LYS A 19 -17.62 -7.44 28.11
C LYS A 19 -16.48 -6.50 28.48
N ASN A 20 -15.23 -6.89 28.16
CA ASN A 20 -14.04 -6.12 28.53
C ASN A 20 -14.00 -4.76 27.80
N ILE A 21 -14.37 -4.71 26.52
CA ILE A 21 -14.50 -3.44 25.79
C ILE A 21 -15.58 -2.55 26.42
N SER A 22 -16.74 -3.10 26.78
CA SER A 22 -17.83 -2.35 27.41
C SER A 22 -17.46 -1.83 28.81
N LEU A 23 -16.60 -2.54 29.55
CA LEU A 23 -16.09 -2.07 30.84
C LEU A 23 -15.08 -0.91 30.68
N ILE A 24 -14.24 -0.97 29.62
CA ILE A 24 -13.26 0.08 29.34
C ILE A 24 -13.93 1.33 28.75
N ASP A 25 -14.96 1.13 27.94
CA ASP A 25 -15.67 2.20 27.25
C ASP A 25 -17.19 1.94 27.27
N PRO A 26 -17.89 2.33 28.35
CA PRO A 26 -19.32 2.08 28.51
C PRO A 26 -20.21 2.77 27.46
N ALA A 27 -19.68 3.75 26.70
CA ALA A 27 -20.43 4.41 25.64
C ALA A 27 -20.58 3.51 24.40
N LYS A 28 -19.74 2.47 24.24
CA LYS A 28 -19.81 1.53 23.12
C LYS A 28 -20.96 0.53 23.35
N LYS A 29 -21.84 0.46 22.36
CA LYS A 29 -22.94 -0.52 22.35
C LYS A 29 -22.69 -1.56 21.28
N PHE A 30 -22.92 -2.82 21.62
CA PHE A 30 -22.75 -3.95 20.72
C PHE A 30 -24.12 -4.60 20.45
N ILE A 31 -24.67 -4.37 19.26
CA ILE A 31 -25.95 -4.91 18.83
C ILE A 31 -25.69 -6.05 17.84
N PRO A 32 -26.05 -7.31 18.17
CA PRO A 32 -25.87 -8.44 17.27
C PRO A 32 -26.52 -8.19 15.89
N GLY A 33 -25.78 -8.46 14.83
CA GLY A 33 -26.23 -8.28 13.46
C GLY A 33 -26.19 -6.82 12.93
N GLU A 34 -25.93 -5.82 13.80
CA GLU A 34 -25.88 -4.42 13.40
C GLU A 34 -24.53 -3.75 13.65
N THR A 35 -23.73 -4.30 14.57
CA THR A 35 -22.44 -3.70 14.95
C THR A 35 -21.31 -4.26 14.10
N LEU A 36 -20.61 -3.35 13.41
CA LEU A 36 -19.31 -3.61 12.80
C LEU A 36 -18.18 -3.27 13.78
N ILE A 37 -17.30 -4.23 14.03
CA ILE A 37 -16.08 -4.03 14.82
C ILE A 37 -14.93 -3.73 13.87
N PHE A 38 -14.32 -2.55 14.00
CA PHE A 38 -13.16 -2.16 13.19
C PHE A 38 -11.91 -2.13 14.06
N LEU A 39 -10.94 -3.03 13.75
CA LEU A 39 -9.65 -3.15 14.42
C LEU A 39 -8.58 -2.52 13.54
N ASP A 40 -8.24 -1.28 13.84
CA ASP A 40 -7.25 -0.52 13.10
C ASP A 40 -5.83 -0.78 13.64
N GLU A 41 -4.82 -0.76 12.75
CA GLU A 41 -3.41 -0.97 13.07
C GLU A 41 -3.17 -2.29 13.81
N LEU A 42 -3.66 -3.40 13.24
CA LEU A 42 -3.60 -4.73 13.86
C LEU A 42 -2.17 -5.15 14.28
N GLN A 43 -1.14 -4.64 13.57
CA GLN A 43 0.26 -4.92 13.90
C GLN A 43 0.71 -4.32 15.24
N GLU A 44 0.01 -3.30 15.77
CA GLU A 44 0.30 -2.74 17.09
C GLU A 44 -0.23 -3.61 18.25
N PHE A 45 -1.14 -4.55 17.93
CA PHE A 45 -1.68 -5.52 18.87
C PHE A 45 -1.93 -6.87 18.18
N PRO A 46 -0.86 -7.59 17.79
CA PRO A 46 -0.97 -8.81 16.96
C PRO A 46 -1.78 -9.92 17.61
N GLU A 47 -1.78 -10.01 18.94
CA GLU A 47 -2.46 -11.05 19.73
C GLU A 47 -3.98 -11.07 19.46
N ILE A 48 -4.58 -9.90 19.16
CA ILE A 48 -6.02 -9.80 18.85
C ILE A 48 -6.40 -10.58 17.58
N SER A 49 -5.44 -10.87 16.69
CA SER A 49 -5.68 -11.66 15.48
C SER A 49 -6.23 -13.05 15.79
N THR A 50 -5.87 -13.62 16.96
CA THR A 50 -6.40 -14.90 17.43
C THR A 50 -7.90 -14.83 17.71
N ALA A 51 -8.41 -13.67 18.09
CA ALA A 51 -9.83 -13.46 18.37
C ALA A 51 -10.70 -13.50 17.09
N LEU A 52 -10.15 -13.23 15.92
CA LEU A 52 -10.89 -13.23 14.65
C LEU A 52 -11.60 -14.57 14.39
N LYS A 53 -10.96 -15.68 14.76
CA LYS A 53 -11.59 -17.01 14.70
C LYS A 53 -12.85 -17.09 15.55
N PHE A 54 -12.80 -16.56 16.76
CA PHE A 54 -13.92 -16.63 17.70
C PHE A 54 -15.06 -15.72 17.25
N PHE A 55 -14.79 -14.52 16.75
CA PHE A 55 -15.80 -13.67 16.13
C PHE A 55 -16.49 -14.36 14.95
N LYS A 56 -15.71 -15.02 14.07
CA LYS A 56 -16.26 -15.73 12.91
C LYS A 56 -17.15 -16.93 13.32
N ILE A 57 -16.77 -17.67 14.35
CA ILE A 57 -17.56 -18.80 14.87
C ILE A 57 -18.83 -18.29 15.56
N ASP A 58 -18.73 -17.21 16.32
CA ASP A 58 -19.85 -16.58 17.02
C ASP A 58 -20.90 -16.00 16.03
N GLY A 59 -20.44 -15.32 15.00
CA GLY A 59 -21.27 -14.82 13.90
C GLY A 59 -22.21 -13.65 14.24
N ARG A 60 -22.20 -13.12 15.47
CA ARG A 60 -23.06 -11.98 15.87
C ARG A 60 -22.54 -10.63 15.37
N PHE A 61 -21.24 -10.52 15.10
CA PHE A 61 -20.60 -9.26 14.74
C PHE A 61 -19.72 -9.44 13.49
N ASP A 62 -19.81 -8.48 12.59
CA ASP A 62 -18.85 -8.36 11.50
C ASP A 62 -17.59 -7.67 12.00
N VAL A 63 -16.43 -8.14 11.52
CA VAL A 63 -15.12 -7.62 11.92
C VAL A 63 -14.30 -7.28 10.69
N ILE A 64 -13.80 -6.06 10.64
CA ILE A 64 -12.81 -5.60 9.65
C ILE A 64 -11.53 -5.23 10.39
N CYS A 65 -10.40 -5.63 9.84
CA CYS A 65 -9.09 -5.28 10.36
C CYS A 65 -8.30 -4.53 9.30
N SER A 66 -7.54 -3.52 9.71
CA SER A 66 -6.56 -2.85 8.86
C SER A 66 -5.17 -2.94 9.46
N GLY A 67 -4.15 -2.76 8.64
CA GLY A 67 -2.76 -2.67 9.07
C GLY A 67 -1.79 -2.64 7.90
N SER A 68 -0.79 -1.79 7.99
CA SER A 68 0.19 -1.55 6.92
C SER A 68 1.22 -2.68 6.77
N MET A 69 1.35 -3.57 7.74
CA MET A 69 2.40 -4.60 7.78
C MET A 69 1.89 -5.98 8.18
N LEU A 70 0.65 -6.29 7.80
CA LEU A 70 0.01 -7.55 8.18
C LEU A 70 0.78 -8.80 7.70
N GLY A 71 1.50 -8.71 6.56
CA GLY A 71 2.30 -9.81 6.03
C GLY A 71 3.61 -10.08 6.78
N ILE A 72 4.19 -9.09 7.46
CA ILE A 72 5.55 -9.19 8.06
C ILE A 72 5.51 -9.63 9.52
N ASN A 73 4.50 -9.20 10.29
CA ASN A 73 4.45 -9.40 11.73
C ASN A 73 3.77 -10.70 12.18
N TYR A 74 3.30 -11.55 11.28
CA TYR A 74 2.65 -12.83 11.63
C TYR A 74 3.56 -13.83 12.37
N ARG A 75 4.87 -13.61 12.43
CA ARG A 75 5.80 -14.49 13.18
C ARG A 75 5.58 -14.47 14.71
N LYS A 76 4.83 -13.51 15.24
CA LYS A 76 4.54 -13.36 16.69
C LYS A 76 3.14 -13.81 17.10
N ILE A 77 2.33 -14.32 16.18
CA ILE A 77 0.94 -14.70 16.46
C ILE A 77 0.90 -16.19 16.76
N GLU A 78 0.36 -16.56 17.92
CA GLU A 78 0.23 -17.95 18.37
C GLU A 78 -0.66 -18.78 17.43
N SER A 79 -1.66 -18.18 16.80
CA SER A 79 -2.56 -18.84 15.84
C SER A 79 -2.97 -17.86 14.75
N ASN A 80 -2.50 -18.08 13.54
CA ASN A 80 -3.01 -17.39 12.38
C ASN A 80 -4.41 -17.96 12.08
N SER A 81 -5.45 -17.11 12.10
CA SER A 81 -6.86 -17.51 11.88
C SER A 81 -7.12 -17.94 10.42
N VAL A 82 -6.33 -18.90 9.92
CA VAL A 82 -6.43 -19.47 8.57
C VAL A 82 -7.81 -20.09 8.38
N GLY A 83 -8.48 -19.72 7.28
CA GLY A 83 -9.84 -20.17 6.97
C GLY A 83 -10.96 -19.37 7.65
N TYR A 84 -10.64 -18.47 8.57
CA TYR A 84 -11.61 -17.63 9.28
C TYR A 84 -11.58 -16.16 8.88
N LYS A 85 -10.68 -15.78 7.99
CA LYS A 85 -10.52 -14.41 7.47
C LYS A 85 -10.41 -14.43 5.96
N LYS A 86 -10.68 -13.27 5.34
CA LYS A 86 -10.41 -12.99 3.93
C LYS A 86 -9.54 -11.75 3.87
N ASP A 87 -8.37 -11.89 3.26
CA ASP A 87 -7.43 -10.77 3.12
C ASP A 87 -7.74 -10.01 1.82
N TYR A 88 -7.71 -8.69 1.91
CA TYR A 88 -7.81 -7.76 0.78
C TYR A 88 -6.61 -6.85 0.79
N GLU A 89 -6.00 -6.69 -0.36
CA GLU A 89 -4.88 -5.78 -0.56
C GLU A 89 -5.41 -4.45 -1.07
N MET A 90 -5.03 -3.34 -0.41
CA MET A 90 -5.43 -2.00 -0.78
C MET A 90 -4.27 -1.31 -1.50
N TYR A 91 -4.53 -0.86 -2.71
CA TYR A 91 -3.59 -0.09 -3.52
C TYR A 91 -3.94 1.39 -3.51
N SER A 92 -3.03 2.24 -4.01
CA SER A 92 -3.38 3.61 -4.35
C SER A 92 -4.48 3.63 -5.42
N LEU A 93 -5.29 4.70 -5.43
CA LEU A 93 -6.38 4.86 -6.40
C LEU A 93 -5.84 4.84 -7.83
N ASP A 94 -6.52 4.14 -8.70
CA ASP A 94 -6.18 4.07 -10.12
C ASP A 94 -6.67 5.31 -10.90
N PHE A 95 -6.41 5.32 -12.20
CA PHE A 95 -6.79 6.47 -13.03
C PHE A 95 -8.32 6.59 -13.20
N GLU A 96 -9.07 5.49 -13.22
CA GLU A 96 -10.55 5.52 -13.29
C GLU A 96 -11.12 6.13 -12.01
N GLU A 97 -10.62 5.73 -10.84
CA GLU A 97 -11.00 6.30 -9.55
C GLU A 97 -10.61 7.78 -9.43
N PHE A 98 -9.44 8.16 -9.96
CA PHE A 98 -9.04 9.58 -10.05
C PHE A 98 -9.98 10.39 -10.94
N LEU A 99 -10.45 9.84 -12.08
CA LEU A 99 -11.43 10.49 -12.94
C LEU A 99 -12.76 10.71 -12.18
N LEU A 100 -13.25 9.70 -11.47
CA LEU A 100 -14.46 9.80 -10.65
C LEU A 100 -14.32 10.87 -9.57
N ALA A 101 -13.19 10.90 -8.85
CA ALA A 101 -12.90 11.92 -7.84
C ALA A 101 -12.88 13.35 -8.42
N ASN A 102 -12.52 13.50 -9.69
CA ASN A 102 -12.55 14.78 -10.43
C ASN A 102 -13.88 15.02 -11.18
N SER A 103 -14.97 14.42 -10.73
CA SER A 103 -16.32 14.59 -11.30
C SER A 103 -16.45 14.19 -12.75
N PHE A 104 -15.64 13.23 -13.20
CA PHE A 104 -15.85 12.60 -14.49
C PHE A 104 -16.99 11.58 -14.35
N CYS A 105 -18.08 11.76 -15.09
CA CYS A 105 -19.28 10.97 -14.86
C CYS A 105 -19.16 9.53 -15.39
N GLU A 106 -19.90 8.61 -14.79
CA GLU A 106 -19.92 7.18 -15.18
C GLU A 106 -20.35 7.00 -16.66
N ILE A 107 -21.25 7.84 -17.17
CA ILE A 107 -21.68 7.79 -18.58
C ILE A 107 -20.49 7.98 -19.51
N ALA A 108 -19.60 8.95 -19.20
CA ALA A 108 -18.41 9.20 -20.00
C ALA A 108 -17.38 8.07 -19.87
N LEU A 109 -17.24 7.46 -18.68
CA LEU A 109 -16.41 6.27 -18.50
C LEU A 109 -16.91 5.08 -19.32
N ASN A 110 -18.22 4.83 -19.30
CA ASN A 110 -18.83 3.75 -20.08
C ASN A 110 -18.66 3.99 -21.59
N TYR A 111 -18.82 5.23 -22.05
CA TYR A 111 -18.53 5.60 -23.43
C TYR A 111 -17.07 5.30 -23.83
N LEU A 112 -16.10 5.60 -22.98
CA LEU A 112 -14.68 5.28 -23.23
C LEU A 112 -14.45 3.76 -23.27
N LYS A 113 -15.08 2.99 -22.37
CA LYS A 113 -15.04 1.52 -22.37
C LYS A 113 -15.64 0.95 -23.66
N GLU A 114 -16.76 1.47 -24.11
CA GLU A 114 -17.37 1.08 -25.41
C GLU A 114 -16.46 1.40 -26.61
N CYS A 115 -15.84 2.59 -26.62
CA CYS A 115 -14.87 2.95 -27.63
C CYS A 115 -13.71 1.95 -27.69
N PHE A 116 -13.17 1.56 -26.53
CA PHE A 116 -12.09 0.57 -26.43
C PHE A 116 -12.51 -0.82 -26.93
N ILE A 117 -13.67 -1.31 -26.50
CA ILE A 117 -14.20 -2.62 -26.91
C ILE A 117 -14.44 -2.65 -28.43
N ASN A 118 -15.03 -1.58 -28.97
CA ASN A 118 -15.36 -1.47 -30.39
C ASN A 118 -14.17 -1.01 -31.26
N LYS A 119 -13.00 -0.79 -30.67
CA LYS A 119 -11.78 -0.29 -31.36
C LYS A 119 -12.03 1.02 -32.13
N LYS A 120 -12.83 1.91 -31.56
CA LYS A 120 -13.14 3.23 -32.11
C LYS A 120 -12.47 4.31 -31.29
N SER A 121 -11.99 5.35 -31.96
CA SER A 121 -11.48 6.53 -31.26
C SER A 121 -12.62 7.28 -30.58
N PRO A 122 -12.46 7.76 -29.34
CA PRO A 122 -13.42 8.66 -28.73
C PRO A 122 -13.42 10.03 -29.43
N GLU A 123 -14.46 10.82 -29.19
CA GLU A 123 -14.50 12.20 -29.66
C GLU A 123 -13.30 13.00 -29.13
N LEU A 124 -12.78 13.88 -29.99
CA LEU A 124 -11.56 14.64 -29.71
C LEU A 124 -11.65 15.48 -28.43
N SER A 125 -12.82 16.05 -28.17
CA SER A 125 -13.09 16.84 -26.95
C SER A 125 -12.94 16.01 -25.69
N ILE A 126 -13.51 14.81 -25.67
CA ILE A 126 -13.43 13.87 -24.55
C ILE A 126 -12.00 13.32 -24.42
N HIS A 127 -11.37 12.96 -25.55
CA HIS A 127 -9.99 12.50 -25.56
C HIS A 127 -9.05 13.53 -24.92
N ASN A 128 -9.13 14.79 -25.34
CA ASN A 128 -8.27 15.86 -24.81
C ASN A 128 -8.53 16.11 -23.32
N LYS A 129 -9.79 16.07 -22.88
CA LYS A 129 -10.12 16.21 -21.45
C LYS A 129 -9.50 15.08 -20.62
N VAL A 130 -9.64 13.84 -21.06
CA VAL A 130 -9.09 12.66 -20.37
C VAL A 130 -7.58 12.68 -20.38
N LEU A 131 -6.95 13.06 -21.49
CA LEU A 131 -5.50 13.21 -21.59
C LEU A 131 -4.95 14.26 -20.62
N ASN A 132 -5.62 15.39 -20.47
CA ASN A 132 -5.22 16.41 -19.51
C ASN A 132 -5.39 15.90 -18.06
N LEU A 133 -6.47 15.18 -17.74
CA LEU A 133 -6.63 14.57 -16.43
C LEU A 133 -5.60 13.47 -16.19
N PHE A 134 -5.21 12.71 -17.21
CA PHE A 134 -4.14 11.71 -17.10
C PHE A 134 -2.79 12.38 -16.78
N LYS A 135 -2.45 13.48 -17.42
CA LYS A 135 -1.25 14.27 -17.08
C LYS A 135 -1.29 14.74 -15.62
N MET A 136 -2.46 15.19 -15.14
CA MET A 136 -2.61 15.54 -13.72
C MET A 136 -2.46 14.34 -12.81
N TYR A 137 -3.01 13.18 -13.17
CA TYR A 137 -2.83 11.94 -12.42
C TYR A 137 -1.35 11.52 -12.29
N LEU A 138 -0.54 11.71 -13.34
CA LEU A 138 0.89 11.43 -13.27
C LEU A 138 1.62 12.33 -12.25
N ILE A 139 1.08 13.51 -11.95
CA ILE A 139 1.65 14.45 -10.97
C ILE A 139 1.06 14.22 -9.56
N VAL A 140 -0.25 14.06 -9.48
CA VAL A 140 -0.99 13.93 -8.20
C VAL A 140 -0.88 12.52 -7.63
N GLY A 141 -0.86 11.50 -8.51
CA GLY A 141 -0.89 10.10 -8.14
C GLY A 141 -2.25 9.61 -7.65
N GLY A 142 -2.24 8.43 -7.05
CA GLY A 142 -3.41 7.74 -6.51
C GLY A 142 -3.51 7.78 -4.98
N MET A 143 -2.62 8.45 -4.26
CA MET A 143 -2.72 8.55 -2.81
C MET A 143 -3.98 9.34 -2.41
N PRO A 144 -4.89 8.77 -1.58
CA PRO A 144 -6.18 9.38 -1.27
C PRO A 144 -6.08 10.82 -0.75
N GLU A 145 -5.12 11.09 0.14
CA GLU A 145 -4.88 12.43 0.68
C GLU A 145 -4.45 13.43 -0.41
N ALA A 146 -3.55 13.01 -1.30
CA ALA A 146 -3.08 13.84 -2.41
C ALA A 146 -4.22 14.18 -3.38
N ILE A 147 -5.07 13.20 -3.72
CA ILE A 147 -6.25 13.39 -4.57
C ILE A 147 -7.24 14.33 -3.90
N LYS A 148 -7.54 14.13 -2.61
CA LYS A 148 -8.46 14.99 -1.85
C LYS A 148 -7.99 16.45 -1.90
N ILE A 149 -6.73 16.71 -1.58
CA ILE A 149 -6.13 18.06 -1.62
C ILE A 149 -6.24 18.65 -3.04
N PHE A 150 -5.96 17.85 -4.07
CA PHE A 150 -6.06 18.30 -5.45
C PHE A 150 -7.50 18.65 -5.85
N VAL A 151 -8.47 17.81 -5.52
CA VAL A 151 -9.89 18.04 -5.84
C VAL A 151 -10.40 19.31 -5.17
N GLU A 152 -10.07 19.51 -3.88
CA GLU A 152 -10.53 20.65 -3.09
C GLU A 152 -9.83 21.97 -3.45
N SER A 153 -8.54 21.96 -3.72
CA SER A 153 -7.75 23.19 -3.84
C SER A 153 -7.19 23.46 -5.24
N LYS A 154 -7.09 22.44 -6.09
CA LYS A 154 -6.36 22.48 -7.39
C LYS A 154 -4.92 23.00 -7.24
N ASN A 155 -4.33 22.91 -6.06
CA ASN A 155 -3.01 23.43 -5.73
C ASN A 155 -1.96 22.31 -5.69
N ILE A 156 -1.13 22.24 -6.71
CA ILE A 156 -0.08 21.22 -6.85
C ILE A 156 0.99 21.34 -5.77
N PHE A 157 1.27 22.53 -5.24
CA PHE A 157 2.26 22.69 -4.17
C PHE A 157 1.81 21.97 -2.88
N ARG A 158 0.53 22.10 -2.52
CA ARG A 158 -0.04 21.39 -1.37
C ARG A 158 -0.07 19.87 -1.58
N VAL A 159 -0.32 19.44 -2.82
CA VAL A 159 -0.24 18.00 -3.18
C VAL A 159 1.18 17.48 -2.98
N LYS A 160 2.20 18.20 -3.48
CA LYS A 160 3.61 17.82 -3.29
C LYS A 160 4.02 17.77 -1.82
N GLU A 161 3.52 18.70 -1.01
CA GLU A 161 3.74 18.68 0.44
C GLU A 161 3.16 17.43 1.10
N ALA A 162 1.93 17.04 0.75
CA ALA A 162 1.33 15.80 1.23
C ALA A 162 2.11 14.56 0.79
N GLN A 163 2.52 14.50 -0.48
CA GLN A 163 3.36 13.42 -0.99
C GLN A 163 4.70 13.32 -0.25
N GLN A 164 5.33 14.46 0.07
CA GLN A 164 6.57 14.49 0.86
C GLN A 164 6.35 13.97 2.27
N ASN A 165 5.22 14.30 2.89
CA ASN A 165 4.87 13.77 4.21
C ASN A 165 4.70 12.25 4.18
N ILE A 166 4.04 11.71 3.14
CA ILE A 166 3.91 10.25 2.96
C ILE A 166 5.29 9.58 2.84
N GLN A 167 6.21 10.15 2.06
CA GLN A 167 7.58 9.64 1.95
C GLN A 167 8.32 9.66 3.31
N ASN A 168 8.13 10.73 4.08
CA ASN A 168 8.72 10.84 5.41
C ASN A 168 8.15 9.76 6.36
N TYR A 169 6.86 9.44 6.25
CA TYR A 169 6.24 8.36 7.02
C TYR A 169 6.80 6.99 6.63
N TYR A 170 7.01 6.70 5.34
CA TYR A 170 7.68 5.47 4.92
C TYR A 170 9.08 5.34 5.53
N GLY A 171 9.85 6.45 5.57
CA GLY A 171 11.15 6.48 6.22
C GLY A 171 11.08 6.29 7.74
N ALA A 172 10.03 6.81 8.39
CA ALA A 172 9.81 6.64 9.82
C ALA A 172 9.40 5.20 10.17
N ASP A 173 8.53 4.58 9.38
CA ASP A 173 8.12 3.18 9.58
C ASP A 173 9.30 2.22 9.38
N ALA A 174 10.16 2.47 8.40
CA ALA A 174 11.41 1.73 8.24
C ALA A 174 12.32 1.84 9.48
N SER A 175 12.15 2.91 10.31
CA SER A 175 12.93 3.09 11.53
C SER A 175 12.52 2.19 12.69
N LYS A 176 11.38 1.52 12.60
CA LYS A 176 10.97 0.45 13.54
C LYS A 176 11.87 -0.79 13.41
N TYR A 177 12.59 -0.94 12.30
CA TYR A 177 13.71 -1.85 12.16
C TYR A 177 14.95 -1.30 12.89
N ASP A 178 15.98 -2.13 13.08
CA ASP A 178 17.23 -1.67 13.68
C ASP A 178 17.92 -0.57 12.81
N LYS A 179 18.87 0.14 13.41
CA LYS A 179 19.50 1.29 12.75
C LYS A 179 20.23 0.93 11.45
N GLU A 180 20.79 -0.26 11.36
CA GLU A 180 21.56 -0.70 10.19
C GLU A 180 20.63 -0.98 9.01
N HIS A 181 19.59 -1.77 9.22
CA HIS A 181 18.58 -2.06 8.20
C HIS A 181 17.86 -0.80 7.71
N LYS A 182 17.53 0.14 8.60
CA LYS A 182 16.92 1.43 8.23
C LYS A 182 17.69 2.16 7.15
N LEU A 183 19.01 2.28 7.30
CA LEU A 183 19.85 3.01 6.35
C LEU A 183 19.89 2.31 4.99
N LYS A 184 19.94 0.99 4.96
CA LYS A 184 19.92 0.18 3.75
C LYS A 184 18.57 0.27 3.04
N ILE A 185 17.47 0.13 3.78
CA ILE A 185 16.09 0.29 3.29
C ILE A 185 15.94 1.66 2.60
N LYS A 186 16.36 2.74 3.30
CA LYS A 186 16.30 4.09 2.74
C LYS A 186 17.10 4.21 1.45
N ARG A 187 18.34 3.71 1.41
CA ARG A 187 19.19 3.76 0.22
C ARG A 187 18.57 3.00 -0.96
N ILE A 188 18.02 1.82 -0.72
CA ILE A 188 17.33 1.03 -1.76
C ILE A 188 16.14 1.82 -2.29
N TYR A 189 15.31 2.37 -1.41
CA TYR A 189 14.13 3.17 -1.78
C TYR A 189 14.52 4.40 -2.62
N ASP A 190 15.52 5.16 -2.18
CA ASP A 190 16.00 6.37 -2.87
C ASP A 190 16.60 6.04 -4.26
N MET A 191 17.03 4.80 -4.49
CA MET A 191 17.55 4.36 -5.79
C MET A 191 16.46 3.94 -6.79
N VAL A 192 15.23 3.68 -6.35
CA VAL A 192 14.15 3.18 -7.22
C VAL A 192 13.93 4.09 -8.44
N PRO A 193 13.80 5.41 -8.31
CA PRO A 193 13.58 6.30 -9.46
C PRO A 193 14.73 6.27 -10.46
N SER A 194 15.97 6.34 -9.97
CA SER A 194 17.15 6.35 -10.85
C SER A 194 17.35 5.05 -11.63
N ASN A 195 16.87 3.92 -11.08
CA ASN A 195 16.94 2.63 -11.76
C ASN A 195 15.96 2.51 -12.93
N ILE A 196 14.87 3.27 -12.91
CA ILE A 196 13.88 3.29 -14.01
C ILE A 196 14.44 4.00 -15.26
N GLU A 197 15.26 5.02 -15.08
CA GLU A 197 15.92 5.75 -16.19
C GLU A 197 17.04 4.94 -16.86
N ASN A 198 17.70 4.06 -16.13
CA ASN A 198 18.85 3.31 -16.64
C ASN A 198 18.44 2.32 -17.75
N LYS A 199 19.29 2.17 -18.78
CA LYS A 199 19.12 1.15 -19.83
C LYS A 199 18.91 -0.26 -19.26
N VAL A 200 19.62 -0.59 -18.19
CA VAL A 200 19.57 -1.91 -17.54
C VAL A 200 18.42 -2.02 -16.53
N LYS A 201 17.61 -1.06 -16.31
CA LYS A 201 16.37 -1.06 -15.48
C LYS A 201 16.29 -2.12 -14.35
N ARG A 202 17.42 -2.44 -13.72
CA ARG A 202 17.52 -3.38 -12.60
C ARG A 202 18.34 -2.77 -11.47
N ILE A 203 18.11 -3.22 -10.25
CA ILE A 203 18.86 -2.74 -9.09
C ILE A 203 20.31 -3.16 -9.21
N GLN A 204 21.19 -2.20 -9.02
CA GLN A 204 22.64 -2.42 -8.96
C GLN A 204 23.05 -2.52 -7.49
N TYR A 205 23.14 -3.74 -6.97
CA TYR A 205 23.41 -4.00 -5.54
C TYR A 205 24.68 -3.32 -5.02
N LYS A 206 25.73 -3.21 -5.85
CA LYS A 206 26.96 -2.51 -5.49
C LYS A 206 26.76 -1.04 -5.13
N LYS A 207 25.73 -0.38 -5.68
CA LYS A 207 25.46 1.03 -5.39
C LYS A 207 24.80 1.25 -4.02
N ILE A 208 24.27 0.21 -3.38
CA ILE A 208 23.60 0.36 -2.07
C ILE A 208 24.62 0.75 -1.00
N GLU A 209 25.80 0.15 -1.00
CA GLU A 209 26.86 0.42 -0.03
C GLU A 209 28.24 0.69 -0.67
N ASN A 210 28.32 0.86 -1.99
CA ASN A 210 29.57 1.02 -2.75
C ASN A 210 30.56 -0.14 -2.56
N ILE A 211 30.03 -1.38 -2.50
CA ILE A 211 30.82 -2.61 -2.33
C ILE A 211 30.70 -3.42 -3.62
N ASP A 212 31.82 -3.90 -4.14
CA ASP A 212 31.86 -4.79 -5.30
C ASP A 212 31.45 -6.22 -4.93
N ASP A 213 31.02 -7.01 -5.93
CA ASP A 213 30.63 -8.42 -5.81
C ASP A 213 29.48 -8.74 -4.83
N VAL A 214 28.61 -7.76 -4.59
CA VAL A 214 27.45 -7.95 -3.72
C VAL A 214 26.28 -8.54 -4.49
N ARG A 215 25.65 -9.55 -3.89
CA ARG A 215 24.46 -10.24 -4.43
C ARG A 215 23.19 -9.85 -3.67
N TYR A 216 22.04 -10.13 -4.29
CA TYR A 216 20.72 -9.97 -3.68
C TYR A 216 20.62 -10.53 -2.25
N THR A 217 21.27 -11.67 -1.99
CA THR A 217 21.23 -12.37 -0.70
C THR A 217 21.68 -11.52 0.48
N LYS A 218 22.48 -10.46 0.26
CA LYS A 218 22.94 -9.56 1.32
C LYS A 218 21.83 -8.61 1.80
N TYR A 219 20.81 -8.36 0.97
CA TYR A 219 19.78 -7.36 1.21
C TYR A 219 18.37 -7.94 1.16
N ILE A 220 18.24 -9.27 1.39
CA ILE A 220 16.93 -9.96 1.33
C ILE A 220 15.93 -9.32 2.28
N ASP A 221 16.33 -9.07 3.52
CA ASP A 221 15.44 -8.55 4.56
C ASP A 221 14.94 -7.14 4.23
N GLU A 222 15.81 -6.29 3.68
CA GLU A 222 15.44 -4.94 3.25
C GLU A 222 14.50 -4.94 2.04
N PHE A 223 14.73 -5.84 1.07
CA PHE A 223 13.84 -5.99 -0.08
C PHE A 223 12.49 -6.57 0.34
N ASP A 224 12.50 -7.62 1.16
CA ASP A 224 11.28 -8.25 1.65
C ASP A 224 10.45 -7.25 2.48
N TYR A 225 11.11 -6.39 3.26
CA TYR A 225 10.43 -5.29 3.97
C TYR A 225 9.73 -4.34 2.99
N LEU A 226 10.47 -3.77 2.03
CA LEU A 226 9.95 -2.77 1.09
C LEU A 226 8.79 -3.32 0.23
N ILE A 227 8.90 -4.57 -0.20
CA ILE A 227 7.88 -5.22 -1.04
C ILE A 227 6.66 -5.61 -0.19
N SER A 228 6.86 -6.26 0.96
CA SER A 228 5.77 -6.75 1.80
C SER A 228 5.01 -5.64 2.51
N SER A 229 5.64 -4.47 2.72
CA SER A 229 4.95 -3.27 3.23
C SER A 229 4.18 -2.52 2.15
N GLY A 230 4.26 -2.93 0.87
CA GLY A 230 3.61 -2.25 -0.24
C GLY A 230 4.20 -0.88 -0.60
N ILE A 231 5.37 -0.52 -0.04
CA ILE A 231 6.06 0.75 -0.33
C ILE A 231 6.63 0.75 -1.75
N VAL A 232 7.04 -0.42 -2.23
CA VAL A 232 7.48 -0.63 -3.61
C VAL A 232 6.81 -1.86 -4.22
N LEU A 233 6.67 -1.86 -5.53
CA LEU A 233 6.22 -3.00 -6.31
C LEU A 233 7.44 -3.66 -6.97
N ASP A 234 7.50 -4.98 -6.93
CA ASP A 234 8.59 -5.73 -7.56
C ASP A 234 8.17 -6.40 -8.87
N THR A 235 9.12 -6.54 -9.76
CA THR A 235 8.98 -7.34 -10.97
C THR A 235 10.24 -8.18 -11.17
N LYS A 236 10.06 -9.49 -11.31
CA LYS A 236 11.16 -10.45 -11.50
C LYS A 236 11.25 -10.87 -12.96
N ALA A 237 12.47 -11.00 -13.47
CA ALA A 237 12.67 -11.56 -14.80
C ALA A 237 12.35 -13.07 -14.78
N ILE A 238 11.68 -13.52 -15.83
CA ILE A 238 11.39 -14.93 -16.09
C ILE A 238 12.40 -15.41 -17.13
N THR A 239 13.12 -16.48 -16.84
CA THR A 239 14.10 -17.08 -17.77
C THR A 239 13.43 -18.00 -18.79
N GLU A 240 12.37 -18.70 -18.37
CA GLU A 240 11.58 -19.57 -19.23
C GLU A 240 10.10 -19.31 -19.04
N PRO A 241 9.31 -19.00 -20.09
CA PRO A 241 7.87 -18.72 -19.98
C PRO A 241 7.04 -20.02 -19.85
N LYS A 242 7.38 -20.88 -18.90
CA LYS A 242 6.65 -22.10 -18.58
C LYS A 242 5.89 -21.95 -17.26
N PHE A 243 4.65 -22.41 -17.22
CA PHE A 243 3.86 -22.40 -15.98
C PHE A 243 4.29 -23.54 -15.03
N PRO A 244 4.33 -23.28 -13.70
CA PRO A 244 4.12 -22.00 -13.05
C PRO A 244 5.34 -21.06 -13.19
N LEU A 245 5.09 -19.81 -13.61
CA LEU A 245 6.13 -18.82 -13.91
C LEU A 245 7.11 -18.56 -12.77
N ILE A 246 6.66 -18.75 -11.53
CA ILE A 246 7.48 -18.55 -10.33
C ILE A 246 8.71 -19.46 -10.28
N GLN A 247 8.65 -20.65 -10.90
CA GLN A 247 9.80 -21.59 -10.90
C GLN A 247 10.95 -21.10 -11.74
N SER A 248 10.69 -20.31 -12.78
CA SER A 248 11.71 -19.75 -13.67
C SER A 248 12.04 -18.28 -13.35
N SER A 249 11.50 -17.74 -12.23
CA SER A 249 11.77 -16.36 -11.83
C SER A 249 13.18 -16.21 -11.27
N SER A 250 13.91 -15.20 -11.77
CA SER A 250 15.27 -14.91 -11.29
C SER A 250 15.22 -13.92 -10.12
N LYS A 251 15.66 -14.36 -8.94
CA LYS A 251 15.79 -13.49 -7.75
C LYS A 251 16.86 -12.40 -7.94
N ASN A 252 17.84 -12.62 -8.81
CA ASN A 252 18.92 -11.67 -9.05
C ASN A 252 18.57 -10.59 -10.10
N LEU A 253 17.47 -10.75 -10.82
CA LEU A 253 17.01 -9.83 -11.85
C LEU A 253 15.68 -9.21 -11.43
N ILE A 254 15.74 -8.32 -10.45
CA ILE A 254 14.59 -7.63 -9.90
C ILE A 254 14.57 -6.17 -10.37
N LYS A 255 13.38 -5.69 -10.71
CA LYS A 255 13.06 -4.26 -10.84
C LYS A 255 12.15 -3.87 -9.71
N LEU A 256 12.35 -2.67 -9.18
CA LEU A 256 11.43 -2.05 -8.24
C LEU A 256 10.78 -0.83 -8.89
N TYR A 257 9.52 -0.66 -8.58
CA TYR A 257 8.71 0.51 -8.91
C TYR A 257 8.17 1.12 -7.62
N MET A 258 7.98 2.42 -7.60
CA MET A 258 7.25 3.05 -6.50
C MET A 258 5.77 2.63 -6.57
N ASN A 259 5.15 2.50 -5.44
CA ASN A 259 3.74 2.11 -5.32
C ASN A 259 2.76 3.17 -5.84
N ASP A 260 3.23 4.39 -6.06
CA ASP A 260 2.42 5.49 -6.55
C ASP A 260 3.18 6.38 -7.53
N VAL A 261 2.53 6.76 -8.64
CA VAL A 261 3.13 7.57 -9.70
C VAL A 261 3.34 9.03 -9.28
N GLY A 262 2.49 9.57 -8.42
CA GLY A 262 2.65 10.93 -7.90
C GLY A 262 3.83 11.03 -6.94
N ILE A 263 4.02 10.03 -6.08
CA ILE A 263 5.22 9.94 -5.23
C ILE A 263 6.47 9.81 -6.10
N PHE A 264 6.44 8.97 -7.14
CA PHE A 264 7.54 8.83 -8.09
C PHE A 264 7.89 10.17 -8.75
N THR A 265 6.88 10.88 -9.27
CA THR A 265 7.05 12.20 -9.89
C THR A 265 7.61 13.23 -8.90
N ASN A 266 7.13 13.22 -7.65
CA ASN A 266 7.62 14.12 -6.61
C ASN A 266 9.11 13.87 -6.30
N VAL A 267 9.54 12.61 -6.20
CA VAL A 267 10.96 12.27 -5.95
C VAL A 267 11.85 12.71 -7.09
N LEU A 268 11.42 12.52 -8.36
CA LEU A 268 12.21 12.91 -9.52
C LEU A 268 12.37 14.42 -9.65
N TYR A 269 11.35 15.19 -9.30
CA TYR A 269 11.29 16.63 -9.56
C TYR A 269 11.28 17.49 -8.30
N GLN A 270 11.72 16.94 -7.14
CA GLN A 270 11.77 17.66 -5.86
C GLN A 270 12.37 19.07 -5.94
N THR A 271 13.37 19.25 -6.79
CA THR A 271 14.14 20.51 -6.91
C THR A 271 13.78 21.33 -8.14
N ASN A 272 12.98 20.81 -9.08
CA ASN A 272 12.70 21.49 -10.35
C ASN A 272 11.19 21.59 -10.62
N ILE A 273 10.55 22.55 -9.94
CA ILE A 273 9.11 22.82 -10.05
C ILE A 273 8.71 23.23 -11.48
N ASN A 274 9.64 23.78 -12.27
CA ASN A 274 9.38 24.25 -13.64
C ASN A 274 9.45 23.12 -14.68
N ALA A 275 9.80 21.91 -14.30
CA ALA A 275 9.91 20.77 -15.21
C ALA A 275 8.62 19.92 -15.28
N VAL A 276 7.56 20.33 -14.57
CA VAL A 276 6.28 19.60 -14.52
C VAL A 276 5.15 20.38 -15.17
#